data_2ddc3369f39d0e65377957c93b22fb7f
#
_entry.id   2ddc3369f39d0e65377957c93b22fb7f
#
_cell.length_a   1.000
_cell.length_b   1.000
_cell.length_c   1.000
_cell.angle_alpha   90.00
_cell.angle_beta   90.00
_cell.angle_gamma   90.00
#
_symmetry.space_group_name_H-M   'P 1'
#
loop_
_entity.id
_entity.type
_entity.pdbx_description
1 polymer ?
#
loop_
_entity_poly.entity_id
_entity_poly.type
_entity_poly.pdbx_seq_one_letter_code
_entity_poly.pdbx_strand_id
1 'polypeptide(L)'
;LDFYGFDFSIQFSYQLGGKLWDYTYQDLMHGGSNSNAGYNWHKDIAKAWTAENPNTDVPRLCATENYDAGSSSDRWIVSSNYLSINNITLGYTLPKRIVRNLGIESLRVYGAADNVALFAARKGLDPRQGYVSSTTSTYGALRSISAGVKLTF
;
A
#
# COMPACT_ATOMS: atom_id res chain seq x y z
N LEU A 1 16.05 -15.47 12.61
CA LEU A 1 17.16 -15.22 13.55
C LEU A 1 16.71 -15.67 14.92
N ASP A 2 17.49 -16.54 15.57
CA ASP A 2 17.19 -17.07 16.91
C ASP A 2 18.32 -16.71 17.85
N PHE A 3 17.98 -16.12 19.00
CA PHE A 3 18.98 -15.68 19.98
C PHE A 3 18.38 -15.67 21.40
N TYR A 4 18.94 -16.47 22.30
CA TYR A 4 18.51 -16.56 23.73
C TYR A 4 16.99 -16.74 23.95
N GLY A 5 16.33 -17.52 23.10
CA GLY A 5 14.89 -17.72 23.14
C GLY A 5 14.06 -16.71 22.38
N PHE A 6 14.65 -15.63 21.88
CA PHE A 6 14.01 -14.74 20.92
C PHE A 6 14.12 -15.30 19.53
N ASP A 7 13.04 -15.30 18.79
CA ASP A 7 12.97 -15.56 17.35
C ASP A 7 12.43 -14.31 16.63
N PHE A 8 13.11 -13.94 15.56
CA PHE A 8 12.72 -12.82 14.73
C PHE A 8 12.70 -13.25 13.26
N SER A 9 11.61 -12.95 12.58
CA SER A 9 11.50 -13.12 11.14
C SER A 9 10.92 -11.86 10.48
N ILE A 10 11.40 -11.58 9.27
CA ILE A 10 10.89 -10.53 8.42
C ILE A 10 10.82 -11.05 7.00
N GLN A 11 9.69 -10.78 6.33
CA GLN A 11 9.47 -11.19 4.96
C GLN A 11 9.29 -9.97 4.08
N PHE A 12 10.10 -9.92 3.02
CA PHE A 12 10.03 -8.91 1.98
C PHE A 12 9.52 -9.51 0.68
N SER A 13 8.84 -8.68 -0.11
CA SER A 13 8.67 -8.92 -1.53
C SER A 13 9.00 -7.66 -2.31
N TYR A 14 9.51 -7.82 -3.52
CA TYR A 14 9.85 -6.70 -4.38
C TYR A 14 9.61 -7.06 -5.84
N GLN A 15 9.43 -6.03 -6.64
CA GLN A 15 9.41 -6.13 -8.08
C GLN A 15 10.22 -4.99 -8.67
N LEU A 16 11.04 -5.31 -9.67
CA LEU A 16 11.83 -4.35 -10.42
C LEU A 16 11.48 -4.44 -11.90
N GLY A 17 11.30 -3.29 -12.51
CA GLY A 17 10.88 -3.17 -13.90
C GLY A 17 9.36 -3.23 -14.07
N GLY A 18 8.93 -2.94 -15.31
CA GLY A 18 7.52 -2.88 -15.67
C GLY A 18 6.87 -1.52 -15.43
N LYS A 19 5.72 -1.38 -16.04
CA LYS A 19 4.86 -0.20 -15.95
C LYS A 19 3.42 -0.67 -15.73
N LEU A 20 2.62 0.16 -15.10
CA LEU A 20 1.20 -0.06 -14.94
C LEU A 20 0.43 1.23 -15.19
N TRP A 21 -0.83 1.08 -15.52
CA TRP A 21 -1.76 2.19 -15.67
C TRP A 21 -2.42 2.49 -14.34
N ASP A 22 -2.40 3.74 -13.93
CA ASP A 22 -3.00 4.17 -12.67
C ASP A 22 -4.39 4.74 -12.88
N TYR A 23 -5.36 3.85 -13.01
CA TYR A 23 -6.77 4.20 -13.22
C TYR A 23 -7.34 5.05 -12.09
N THR A 24 -7.00 4.72 -10.83
CA THR A 24 -7.51 5.48 -9.69
C THR A 24 -7.07 6.94 -9.71
N TYR A 25 -5.82 7.19 -10.08
CA TYR A 25 -5.33 8.55 -10.19
C TYR A 25 -5.93 9.27 -11.39
N GLN A 26 -6.03 8.58 -12.52
CA GLN A 26 -6.70 9.11 -13.71
C GLN A 26 -8.11 9.57 -13.38
N ASP A 27 -8.91 8.73 -12.74
CA ASP A 27 -10.29 9.03 -12.37
C ASP A 27 -10.39 10.22 -11.39
N LEU A 28 -9.45 10.32 -10.44
CA LEU A 28 -9.43 11.40 -9.45
C LEU A 28 -8.82 12.71 -9.98
N MET A 29 -8.25 12.72 -11.17
CA MET A 29 -7.65 13.90 -11.82
C MET A 29 -8.53 14.45 -12.95
N HIS A 30 -9.83 14.16 -12.94
CA HIS A 30 -10.78 14.65 -13.94
C HIS A 30 -10.87 16.18 -13.96
N GLY A 31 -11.21 16.76 -15.10
CA GLY A 31 -11.26 18.21 -15.32
C GLY A 31 -12.48 18.92 -14.72
N GLY A 32 -13.37 18.21 -14.04
CA GLY A 32 -14.60 18.79 -13.47
C GLY A 32 -15.77 18.88 -14.45
N SER A 33 -15.80 18.05 -15.51
CA SER A 33 -16.92 17.98 -16.43
C SER A 33 -18.25 17.61 -15.72
N ASN A 34 -19.39 17.94 -16.34
CA ASN A 34 -20.72 17.63 -15.78
C ASN A 34 -20.93 16.15 -15.48
N SER A 35 -20.31 15.24 -16.24
CA SER A 35 -20.36 13.80 -16.00
C SER A 35 -19.65 13.36 -14.70
N ASN A 36 -18.75 14.20 -14.19
CA ASN A 36 -18.01 13.95 -12.96
C ASN A 36 -18.46 14.87 -11.81
N ALA A 37 -19.61 15.55 -11.95
CA ALA A 37 -20.13 16.40 -10.91
C ALA A 37 -20.38 15.59 -9.62
N GLY A 38 -19.83 16.06 -8.50
CA GLY A 38 -19.97 15.39 -7.21
C GLY A 38 -18.91 14.31 -6.90
N TYR A 39 -18.01 13.99 -7.83
CA TYR A 39 -16.89 13.11 -7.55
C TYR A 39 -15.75 13.87 -6.83
N ASN A 40 -15.02 13.14 -5.98
CA ASN A 40 -13.88 13.69 -5.28
C ASN A 40 -12.68 13.84 -6.22
N TRP A 41 -11.82 14.80 -5.90
CA TRP A 41 -10.56 15.00 -6.58
C TRP A 41 -9.36 14.49 -5.79
N HIS A 42 -8.31 14.11 -6.49
CA HIS A 42 -7.01 13.94 -5.87
C HIS A 42 -6.46 15.31 -5.44
N LYS A 43 -5.73 15.33 -4.32
CA LYS A 43 -5.11 16.58 -3.79
C LYS A 43 -4.23 17.31 -4.79
N ASP A 44 -3.64 16.60 -5.75
CA ASP A 44 -2.77 17.19 -6.77
C ASP A 44 -3.53 18.06 -7.77
N ILE A 45 -4.87 17.99 -7.79
CA ILE A 45 -5.68 18.90 -8.60
C ILE A 45 -5.50 20.36 -8.18
N ALA A 46 -5.12 20.60 -6.91
CA ALA A 46 -4.79 21.93 -6.43
C ALA A 46 -3.58 22.55 -7.11
N LYS A 47 -2.78 21.76 -7.83
CA LYS A 47 -1.65 22.22 -8.64
C LYS A 47 -2.07 22.56 -10.07
N ALA A 48 -3.37 22.51 -10.40
CA ALA A 48 -3.86 22.82 -11.73
C ALA A 48 -3.31 24.16 -12.22
N TRP A 49 -3.10 24.24 -13.53
CA TRP A 49 -2.59 25.47 -14.16
C TRP A 49 -3.54 26.63 -13.93
N THR A 50 -2.99 27.74 -13.45
CA THR A 50 -3.64 29.05 -13.36
C THR A 50 -2.65 30.11 -13.84
N ALA A 51 -3.13 31.34 -14.02
CA ALA A 51 -2.24 32.45 -14.40
C ALA A 51 -1.19 32.74 -13.30
N GLU A 52 -1.51 32.45 -12.03
CA GLU A 52 -0.62 32.59 -10.87
C GLU A 52 0.30 31.38 -10.69
N ASN A 53 -0.07 30.21 -11.25
CA ASN A 53 0.70 28.97 -11.21
C ASN A 53 0.92 28.39 -12.61
N PRO A 54 1.72 29.05 -13.46
CA PRO A 54 1.93 28.60 -14.84
C PRO A 54 2.89 27.42 -14.97
N ASN A 55 3.74 27.18 -13.97
CA ASN A 55 4.76 26.14 -13.99
C ASN A 55 4.26 24.84 -13.35
N THR A 56 3.30 24.20 -13.99
CA THR A 56 2.71 22.94 -13.52
C THR A 56 2.48 21.99 -14.70
N ASP A 57 2.53 20.69 -14.42
CA ASP A 57 2.17 19.62 -15.35
C ASP A 57 0.68 19.25 -15.27
N VAL A 58 -0.06 19.83 -14.30
CA VAL A 58 -1.49 19.60 -14.14
C VAL A 58 -2.24 20.60 -15.01
N PRO A 59 -3.05 20.13 -15.99
CA PRO A 59 -3.82 21.00 -16.85
C PRO A 59 -4.80 21.89 -16.08
N ARG A 60 -5.23 22.98 -16.70
CA ARG A 60 -6.29 23.84 -16.12
C ARG A 60 -7.59 23.07 -15.93
N LEU A 61 -8.33 23.41 -14.90
CA LEU A 61 -9.69 22.92 -14.71
C LEU A 61 -10.64 23.65 -15.68
N CYS A 62 -11.45 22.88 -16.40
CA CYS A 62 -12.45 23.42 -17.28
C CYS A 62 -13.71 22.53 -17.28
N ALA A 63 -14.80 23.06 -16.73
CA ALA A 63 -16.06 22.33 -16.64
C ALA A 63 -16.93 22.47 -17.90
N THR A 64 -16.66 23.45 -18.75
CA THR A 64 -17.54 23.83 -19.86
C THR A 64 -17.06 23.41 -21.24
N GLU A 65 -15.78 23.06 -21.39
CA GLU A 65 -15.21 22.56 -22.64
C GLU A 65 -15.18 21.03 -22.63
N ASN A 66 -15.24 20.41 -23.82
CA ASN A 66 -15.00 18.99 -24.00
C ASN A 66 -13.50 18.66 -23.79
N TYR A 67 -13.00 19.13 -22.66
CA TYR A 67 -11.62 18.94 -22.26
C TYR A 67 -11.55 17.76 -21.29
N ASP A 68 -11.09 16.65 -21.81
CA ASP A 68 -10.94 15.44 -21.02
C ASP A 68 -9.51 15.35 -20.47
N ALA A 69 -9.30 16.01 -19.33
CA ALA A 69 -8.03 15.91 -18.61
C ALA A 69 -7.75 14.48 -18.12
N GLY A 70 -8.80 13.65 -18.04
CA GLY A 70 -8.73 12.23 -17.71
C GLY A 70 -8.59 11.32 -18.93
N SER A 71 -8.46 11.86 -20.15
CA SER A 71 -8.31 11.01 -21.35
C SER A 71 -7.08 10.12 -21.29
N SER A 72 -7.13 9.04 -22.05
CA SER A 72 -6.04 8.06 -22.13
C SER A 72 -4.76 8.71 -22.67
N SER A 73 -3.73 8.72 -21.84
CA SER A 73 -2.41 9.23 -22.19
C SER A 73 -1.33 8.53 -21.36
N ASP A 74 -0.08 8.67 -21.78
CA ASP A 74 1.08 8.15 -21.06
C ASP A 74 1.30 8.78 -19.68
N ARG A 75 0.64 9.88 -19.38
CA ARG A 75 0.60 10.55 -18.09
C ARG A 75 0.20 9.62 -16.95
N TRP A 76 -0.64 8.64 -17.24
CA TRP A 76 -1.16 7.69 -16.25
C TRP A 76 -0.30 6.44 -16.09
N ILE A 77 0.76 6.33 -16.92
CA ILE A 77 1.69 5.23 -16.88
C ILE A 77 2.74 5.50 -15.81
N VAL A 78 2.76 4.66 -14.79
CA VAL A 78 3.71 4.74 -13.69
C VAL A 78 4.55 3.47 -13.58
N SER A 79 5.69 3.57 -12.89
CA SER A 79 6.51 2.40 -12.59
C SER A 79 5.77 1.42 -11.70
N SER A 80 5.85 0.13 -12.01
CA SER A 80 5.34 -0.95 -11.16
C SER A 80 6.35 -1.44 -10.11
N ASN A 81 7.48 -0.77 -9.98
CA ASN A 81 8.47 -1.10 -8.95
C ASN A 81 7.86 -0.96 -7.56
N TYR A 82 8.09 -1.94 -6.73
CA TYR A 82 7.76 -1.85 -5.32
C TYR A 82 8.70 -2.64 -4.44
N LEU A 83 8.75 -2.26 -3.18
CA LEU A 83 9.27 -3.03 -2.06
C LEU A 83 8.19 -3.12 -0.99
N SER A 84 7.85 -4.31 -0.58
CA SER A 84 6.86 -4.55 0.47
C SER A 84 7.49 -5.29 1.65
N ILE A 85 7.17 -4.85 2.84
CA ILE A 85 7.39 -5.59 4.08
C ILE A 85 6.09 -6.32 4.39
N ASN A 86 6.05 -7.62 4.04
CA ASN A 86 4.82 -8.40 4.10
C ASN A 86 4.49 -8.83 5.52
N ASN A 87 5.50 -9.29 6.26
CA ASN A 87 5.31 -9.79 7.62
C ASN A 87 6.56 -9.48 8.46
N ILE A 88 6.32 -9.14 9.71
CA ILE A 88 7.33 -9.10 10.77
C ILE A 88 6.79 -9.91 11.93
N THR A 89 7.55 -10.89 12.40
CA THR A 89 7.19 -11.68 13.58
C THR A 89 8.32 -11.64 14.59
N LEU A 90 7.97 -11.37 15.83
CA LEU A 90 8.85 -11.45 16.98
C LEU A 90 8.25 -12.41 17.99
N GLY A 91 8.99 -13.44 18.33
CA GLY A 91 8.60 -14.44 19.33
C GLY A 91 9.62 -14.50 20.47
N TYR A 92 9.17 -14.99 21.58
CA TYR A 92 10.01 -15.33 22.73
C TYR A 92 9.58 -16.65 23.32
N THR A 93 10.49 -17.61 23.37
CA THR A 93 10.29 -18.91 24.01
C THR A 93 10.88 -18.86 25.42
N LEU A 94 10.05 -19.09 26.40
CA LEU A 94 10.45 -19.05 27.79
C LEU A 94 11.48 -20.17 28.11
N PRO A 95 12.48 -19.90 28.95
CA PRO A 95 13.44 -20.91 29.38
C PRO A 95 12.75 -22.10 30.06
N LYS A 96 13.18 -23.31 29.77
CA LYS A 96 12.65 -24.56 30.33
C LYS A 96 12.58 -24.58 31.86
N ARG A 97 13.47 -23.85 32.53
CA ARG A 97 13.47 -23.76 34.00
C ARG A 97 12.19 -23.15 34.56
N ILE A 98 11.56 -22.24 33.81
CA ILE A 98 10.35 -21.53 34.25
C ILE A 98 9.13 -22.41 34.00
N VAL A 99 9.03 -23.01 32.83
CA VAL A 99 7.82 -23.74 32.38
C VAL A 99 7.72 -25.15 32.93
N ARG A 100 8.86 -25.78 33.25
CA ARG A 100 8.90 -27.18 33.79
C ARG A 100 8.10 -27.35 35.07
N ASN A 101 8.11 -26.35 35.95
CA ASN A 101 7.35 -26.41 37.20
C ASN A 101 5.83 -26.36 36.98
N LEU A 102 5.39 -26.00 35.80
CA LEU A 102 3.98 -25.93 35.41
C LEU A 102 3.53 -27.16 34.58
N GLY A 103 4.41 -28.16 34.41
CA GLY A 103 4.11 -29.33 33.60
C GLY A 103 4.05 -29.07 32.08
N ILE A 104 4.62 -27.94 31.68
CA ILE A 104 4.62 -27.48 30.26
C ILE A 104 6.02 -27.76 29.69
N GLU A 105 6.10 -28.34 28.48
CA GLU A 105 7.34 -28.57 27.79
C GLU A 105 7.93 -27.27 27.21
N SER A 106 7.09 -26.46 26.58
CA SER A 106 7.49 -25.16 26.07
C SER A 106 6.35 -24.14 26.05
N LEU A 107 6.69 -22.88 26.28
CA LEU A 107 5.78 -21.73 26.18
C LEU A 107 6.44 -20.67 25.30
N ARG A 108 5.82 -20.39 24.16
CA ARG A 108 6.24 -19.32 23.27
C ARG A 108 5.15 -18.25 23.16
N VAL A 109 5.52 -17.00 23.39
CA VAL A 109 4.68 -15.83 23.16
C VAL A 109 5.20 -15.13 21.90
N TYR A 110 4.32 -14.71 21.01
CA TYR A 110 4.72 -14.01 19.79
C TYR A 110 3.77 -12.89 19.41
N GLY A 111 4.31 -11.89 18.73
CA GLY A 111 3.57 -10.87 18.03
C GLY A 111 3.92 -10.90 16.54
N ALA A 112 2.95 -10.66 15.70
CA ALA A 112 3.13 -10.57 14.26
C ALA A 112 2.42 -9.33 13.70
N ALA A 113 3.03 -8.72 12.71
CA ALA A 113 2.44 -7.63 11.95
C ALA A 113 2.50 -7.98 10.45
N ASP A 114 1.33 -7.95 9.80
CA ASP A 114 1.20 -8.22 8.37
C ASP A 114 0.96 -6.92 7.59
N ASN A 115 1.38 -6.89 6.34
CA ASN A 115 1.30 -5.73 5.45
C ASN A 115 1.86 -4.46 6.10
N VAL A 116 3.07 -4.56 6.67
CA VAL A 116 3.68 -3.53 7.51
C VAL A 116 3.94 -2.25 6.72
N ALA A 117 4.52 -2.38 5.52
CA ALA A 117 4.80 -1.24 4.67
C ALA A 117 4.83 -1.64 3.19
N LEU A 118 4.43 -0.70 2.34
CA LEU A 118 4.55 -0.79 0.90
C LEU A 118 5.18 0.51 0.39
N PHE A 119 6.28 0.39 -0.34
CA PHE A 119 6.97 1.46 -1.03
C PHE A 119 6.76 1.26 -2.53
N ALA A 120 6.08 2.16 -3.17
CA ALA A 120 5.76 2.13 -4.60
C ALA A 120 5.96 3.51 -5.22
N ALA A 121 5.79 3.63 -6.54
CA ALA A 121 5.98 4.87 -7.28
C ALA A 121 5.14 6.04 -6.74
N ARG A 122 3.98 5.73 -6.18
CA ARG A 122 3.11 6.73 -5.57
C ARG A 122 2.44 6.18 -4.30
N LYS A 123 2.27 7.05 -3.31
CA LYS A 123 1.56 6.69 -2.08
C LYS A 123 0.08 6.41 -2.39
N GLY A 124 -0.41 5.27 -1.91
CA GLY A 124 -1.77 4.79 -2.16
C GLY A 124 -1.91 3.87 -3.37
N LEU A 125 -0.90 3.78 -4.23
CA LEU A 125 -0.84 2.81 -5.32
C LEU A 125 -0.29 1.49 -4.80
N ASP A 126 -1.03 0.40 -5.00
CA ASP A 126 -0.52 -0.96 -4.75
C ASP A 126 -0.31 -1.69 -6.09
N PRO A 127 0.92 -1.75 -6.60
CA PRO A 127 1.21 -2.40 -7.87
C PRO A 127 0.86 -3.88 -7.90
N ARG A 128 0.78 -4.54 -6.76
CA ARG A 128 0.43 -5.97 -6.64
C ARG A 128 -1.01 -6.25 -7.07
N GLN A 129 -1.88 -5.24 -6.95
CA GLN A 129 -3.30 -5.34 -7.32
C GLN A 129 -3.55 -4.96 -8.78
N GLY A 130 -2.64 -4.21 -9.41
CA GLY A 130 -2.79 -3.73 -10.79
C GLY A 130 -2.88 -4.83 -11.85
N TYR A 131 -2.46 -6.05 -11.51
CA TYR A 131 -2.56 -7.21 -12.41
C TYR A 131 -3.89 -7.97 -12.29
N VAL A 132 -4.69 -7.69 -11.27
CA VAL A 132 -5.85 -8.53 -10.92
C VAL A 132 -7.16 -7.95 -11.41
N SER A 133 -7.24 -6.63 -11.63
CA SER A 133 -8.52 -6.00 -11.96
C SER A 133 -8.38 -4.69 -12.71
N SER A 134 -9.21 -4.53 -13.74
CA SER A 134 -9.53 -3.26 -14.36
C SER A 134 -10.50 -2.42 -13.51
N THR A 135 -10.83 -2.84 -12.30
CA THR A 135 -11.77 -2.13 -11.44
C THR A 135 -11.06 -1.06 -10.61
N THR A 136 -11.56 0.14 -10.72
CA THR A 136 -11.07 1.38 -10.09
C THR A 136 -11.24 1.42 -8.57
N SER A 137 -11.83 0.40 -7.96
CA SER A 137 -12.26 0.43 -6.56
C SER A 137 -11.66 -0.72 -5.73
N THR A 138 -10.35 -0.93 -5.83
CA THR A 138 -9.66 -1.90 -4.99
C THR A 138 -9.09 -1.26 -3.74
N TYR A 139 -9.43 -1.80 -2.58
CA TYR A 139 -8.79 -1.40 -1.33
C TYR A 139 -7.39 -2.02 -1.23
N GLY A 140 -6.42 -1.23 -0.78
CA GLY A 140 -5.10 -1.74 -0.43
C GLY A 140 -5.18 -2.79 0.69
N ALA A 141 -4.19 -3.69 0.73
CA ALA A 141 -4.08 -4.67 1.80
C ALA A 141 -3.99 -3.96 3.16
N LEU A 142 -4.86 -4.34 4.09
CA LEU A 142 -4.89 -3.77 5.43
C LEU A 142 -3.70 -4.27 6.24
N ARG A 143 -3.15 -3.38 7.04
CA ARG A 143 -2.19 -3.76 8.08
C ARG A 143 -2.94 -4.47 9.21
N SER A 144 -2.47 -5.64 9.60
CA SER A 144 -2.98 -6.36 10.77
C SER A 144 -1.86 -6.55 11.80
N ILE A 145 -2.23 -6.52 13.07
CA ILE A 145 -1.33 -6.81 14.19
C ILE A 145 -2.00 -7.91 15.00
N SER A 146 -1.27 -8.98 15.22
CA SER A 146 -1.73 -10.14 15.97
C SER A 146 -0.74 -10.50 17.08
N ALA A 147 -1.25 -11.12 18.13
CA ALA A 147 -0.43 -11.71 19.18
C ALA A 147 -0.96 -13.10 19.50
N GLY A 148 -0.08 -13.99 19.89
CA GLY A 148 -0.47 -15.35 20.21
C GLY A 148 0.47 -16.00 21.21
N VAL A 149 -0.02 -17.11 21.76
CA VAL A 149 0.71 -17.96 22.70
C VAL A 149 0.65 -19.40 22.19
N LYS A 150 1.80 -20.05 22.14
CA LYS A 150 1.91 -21.47 21.80
C LYS A 150 2.40 -22.24 23.01
N LEU A 151 1.60 -23.24 23.43
CA LEU A 151 1.89 -24.16 24.53
C LEU A 151 2.16 -25.55 23.95
N THR A 152 3.17 -26.21 24.48
CA THR A 152 3.45 -27.65 24.22
C THR A 152 3.54 -28.34 25.58
N PHE A 153 2.81 -29.44 25.72
CA PHE A 153 2.75 -30.28 26.93
C PHE A 153 3.52 -31.57 26.74
#